data_e197e2459dfe4ff1c04690df58ad5a46
#
_entry.id   e197e2459dfe4ff1c04690df58ad5a46
#
_cell.length_a   1.000
_cell.length_b   1.000
_cell.length_c   1.000
_cell.angle_alpha   90.00
_cell.angle_beta   90.00
_cell.angle_gamma   90.00
#
_symmetry.space_group_name_H-M   'P 1'
#
loop_
_entity.id
_entity.type
_entity.pdbx_description
1 polymer ?
#
loop_
_entity_poly.entity_id
_entity_poly.type
_entity_poly.pdbx_seq_one_letter_code
_entity_poly.pdbx_strand_id
1 'polypeptide(L)' 'QSKEEVRWTKIAAFLRTNRMIQNADVQNLLDVSPATASRVLNTLTKEGKLAKVRNGRYCAYQLAD' A
#
# COMPACT_ATOMS: atom_id res chain seq x y z
N GLN A 1 -13.00 -14.42 -4.84
CA GLN A 1 -11.81 -13.62 -4.51
C GLN A 1 -12.04 -12.85 -3.23
N SER A 2 -11.06 -12.83 -2.36
CA SER A 2 -11.16 -12.07 -1.12
C SER A 2 -10.93 -10.60 -1.38
N LYS A 3 -11.44 -9.76 -0.47
CA LYS A 3 -11.21 -8.32 -0.55
C LYS A 3 -9.72 -8.00 -0.50
N GLU A 4 -8.96 -8.81 0.25
CA GLU A 4 -7.53 -8.60 0.40
C GLU A 4 -6.80 -8.84 -0.92
N GLU A 5 -7.18 -9.85 -1.68
CA GLU A 5 -6.58 -10.11 -2.98
C GLU A 5 -6.85 -8.99 -3.96
N VAL A 6 -8.09 -8.48 -3.97
CA VAL A 6 -8.46 -7.37 -4.84
C VAL A 6 -7.66 -6.13 -4.49
N ARG A 7 -7.54 -5.84 -3.19
CA ARG A 7 -6.77 -4.69 -2.72
C ARG A 7 -5.30 -4.81 -3.11
N TRP A 8 -4.72 -5.98 -2.91
CA TRP A 8 -3.33 -6.22 -3.27
C TRP A 8 -3.10 -6.06 -4.78
N THR A 9 -4.03 -6.59 -5.58
CA THR A 9 -3.92 -6.49 -7.03
C THR A 9 -3.89 -5.02 -7.47
N LYS A 10 -4.75 -4.19 -6.89
CA LYS A 10 -4.78 -2.76 -7.20
C LYS A 10 -3.49 -2.06 -6.77
N ILE A 11 -2.99 -2.37 -5.60
CA ILE A 11 -1.77 -1.77 -5.08
C ILE A 11 -0.56 -2.19 -5.93
N ALA A 12 -0.48 -3.46 -6.28
CA ALA A 12 0.61 -3.96 -7.12
C ALA A 12 0.60 -3.28 -8.49
N ALA A 13 -0.58 -3.11 -9.06
CA ALA A 13 -0.71 -2.43 -10.36
C ALA A 13 -0.26 -0.97 -10.27
N PHE A 14 -0.61 -0.30 -9.18
CA PHE A 14 -0.18 1.08 -8.93
C PHE A 14 1.34 1.16 -8.84
N LEU A 15 1.96 0.20 -8.14
CA LEU A 15 3.40 0.20 -7.92
C LEU A 15 4.20 -0.20 -9.16
N ARG A 16 3.54 -0.69 -10.21
CA ARG A 16 4.20 -0.94 -11.49
C ARG A 16 4.56 0.35 -12.21
N THR A 17 3.75 1.38 -12.02
CA THR A 17 3.96 2.68 -12.66
C THR A 17 4.51 3.72 -11.71
N ASN A 18 4.40 3.48 -10.40
CA ASN A 18 4.87 4.39 -9.37
C ASN A 18 5.83 3.65 -8.45
N ARG A 19 6.88 4.31 -8.03
CA ARG A 19 7.89 3.67 -7.18
C ARG A 19 7.40 3.38 -5.77
N MET A 20 6.55 4.25 -5.27
CA MET A 20 6.11 4.18 -3.88
C MET A 20 4.62 4.51 -3.78
N ILE A 21 4.02 4.04 -2.71
CA ILE A 21 2.62 4.32 -2.42
C ILE A 21 2.51 4.85 -1.00
N GLN A 22 1.67 5.84 -0.82
CA GLN A 22 1.42 6.44 0.48
C GLN A 22 0.00 6.17 0.92
N ASN A 23 -0.30 6.51 2.19
CA ASN A 23 -1.65 6.33 2.73
C ASN A 23 -2.70 7.02 1.86
N ALA A 24 -2.43 8.27 1.45
CA ALA A 24 -3.35 9.02 0.60
C ALA A 24 -3.62 8.31 -0.73
N ASP A 25 -2.59 7.69 -1.29
CA ASP A 25 -2.74 6.96 -2.54
C ASP A 25 -3.66 5.75 -2.35
N VAL A 26 -3.50 5.04 -1.23
CA VAL A 26 -4.34 3.88 -0.94
C VAL A 26 -5.79 4.32 -0.72
N GLN A 27 -6.00 5.44 -0.05
CA GLN A 27 -7.35 5.96 0.17
C GLN A 27 -8.08 6.18 -1.16
N ASN A 28 -7.40 6.78 -2.12
CA ASN A 28 -7.97 7.05 -3.43
C ASN A 28 -8.10 5.79 -4.28
N LEU A 29 -7.09 4.94 -4.23
CA LEU A 29 -7.04 3.73 -5.05
C LEU A 29 -8.11 2.72 -4.64
N LEU A 30 -8.30 2.56 -3.34
CA LEU A 30 -9.21 1.56 -2.79
C LEU A 30 -10.53 2.15 -2.28
N ASP A 31 -10.65 3.47 -2.31
CA ASP A 31 -11.83 4.18 -1.80
C ASP A 31 -12.12 3.78 -0.35
N VAL A 32 -11.12 3.95 0.50
CA VAL A 32 -11.21 3.59 1.91
C VAL A 32 -10.79 4.76 2.79
N SER A 33 -11.14 4.66 4.08
CA SER A 33 -10.76 5.67 5.06
C SER A 33 -9.25 5.63 5.35
N PRO A 34 -8.68 6.71 5.92
CA PRO A 34 -7.27 6.71 6.30
C PRO A 34 -6.89 5.57 7.25
N ALA A 35 -7.78 5.23 8.18
CA ALA A 35 -7.53 4.16 9.12
C ALA A 35 -7.45 2.81 8.40
N THR A 36 -8.36 2.56 7.46
CA THR A 36 -8.36 1.33 6.69
C THR A 36 -7.14 1.25 5.78
N ALA A 37 -6.78 2.37 5.15
CA ALA A 37 -5.59 2.43 4.29
C ALA A 37 -4.34 2.08 5.08
N SER A 38 -4.20 2.63 6.28
CA SER A 38 -3.07 2.33 7.15
C SER A 38 -3.02 0.85 7.51
N ARG A 39 -4.17 0.26 7.83
CA ARG A 39 -4.27 -1.16 8.16
C ARG A 39 -3.85 -2.03 6.98
N VAL A 40 -4.32 -1.69 5.77
CA VAL A 40 -3.96 -2.45 4.56
C VAL A 40 -2.45 -2.40 4.34
N LEU A 41 -1.86 -1.20 4.43
CA LEU A 41 -0.42 -1.06 4.23
C LEU A 41 0.38 -1.84 5.28
N ASN A 42 -0.04 -1.78 6.54
CA ASN A 42 0.63 -2.51 7.60
C ASN A 42 0.54 -4.02 7.39
N THR A 43 -0.62 -4.50 7.00
CA THR A 43 -0.83 -5.93 6.76
C THR A 43 0.07 -6.42 5.62
N LEU A 44 0.12 -5.67 4.52
CA LEU A 44 0.95 -6.07 3.38
C LEU A 44 2.43 -6.02 3.72
N THR A 45 2.84 -5.06 4.53
CA THR A 45 4.23 -4.98 5.00
C THR A 45 4.57 -6.18 5.88
N LYS A 46 3.65 -6.54 6.76
CA LYS A 46 3.82 -7.67 7.66
C LYS A 46 3.91 -8.99 6.90
N GLU A 47 3.17 -9.10 5.80
CA GLU A 47 3.17 -10.29 4.96
C GLU A 47 4.39 -10.36 4.04
N GLY A 48 5.21 -9.32 4.03
CA GLY A 48 6.40 -9.28 3.20
C GLY A 48 6.16 -8.86 1.75
N LYS A 49 4.96 -8.36 1.45
CA LYS A 49 4.64 -7.90 0.10
C LYS A 49 5.10 -6.47 -0.15
N LEU A 50 5.15 -5.67 0.90
CA LEU A 50 5.59 -4.29 0.83
C LEU A 50 6.75 -4.06 1.79
N ALA A 51 7.59 -3.10 1.46
CA ALA A 51 8.66 -2.63 2.33
C ALA A 51 8.39 -1.18 2.68
N LYS A 52 8.43 -0.87 3.97
CA LYS A 52 8.23 0.50 4.44
C LYS A 52 9.47 1.32 4.18
N VAL A 53 9.29 2.49 3.58
CA VAL A 53 10.37 3.41 3.32
C VAL A 53 10.12 4.68 4.10
N ARG A 54 11.08 5.06 4.93
CA ARG A 54 11.03 6.33 5.64
C ARG A 54 12.00 7.29 4.98
N ASN A 55 11.49 8.44 4.61
CA ASN A 55 12.32 9.48 4.01
C ASN A 55 11.92 10.82 4.63
N GLY A 56 12.62 11.21 5.67
CA GLY A 56 12.29 12.43 6.40
C GLY A 56 10.92 12.33 7.07
N ARG A 57 10.00 13.18 6.65
CA ARG A 57 8.64 13.22 7.19
C ARG A 57 7.70 12.27 6.48
N TYR A 58 8.16 11.61 5.44
CA TYR A 58 7.34 10.72 4.65
C TYR A 58 7.37 9.30 5.14
N CYS A 59 6.21 8.69 5.16
CA CYS A 59 6.07 7.26 5.28
C CYS A 59 5.52 6.77 3.96
N ALA A 60 6.31 6.02 3.23
CA ALA A 60 5.88 5.46 1.96
C ALA A 60 6.17 3.97 1.96
N TYR A 61 5.59 3.27 1.01
CA TYR A 61 5.76 1.82 0.89
C TYR A 61 6.09 1.50 -0.55
N GLN A 62 6.93 0.49 -0.73
CA GLN A 62 7.32 0.03 -2.06
C GLN A 62 7.21 -1.50 -2.11
N LEU A 63 7.29 -2.05 -3.31
CA LEU A 63 7.31 -3.50 -3.44
C LEU A 63 8.54 -4.05 -2.74
N ALA A 64 8.32 -5.09 -1.95
CA ALA A 64 9.40 -5.78 -1.25
C ALA A 64 9.96 -6.86 -2.17
N ASP A 65 11.15 -6.65 -2.64
CA ASP A 65 11.83 -7.64 -3.48
C ASP A 65 13.01 -8.23 -2.75
#